data_7c30c6fbb122886e4136cf0b02a71d92
#
_entry.id   7c30c6fbb122886e4136cf0b02a71d92
#
_cell.length_a   1.000
_cell.length_b   1.000
_cell.length_c   1.000
_cell.angle_alpha   90.00
_cell.angle_beta   90.00
_cell.angle_gamma   90.00
#
_symmetry.space_group_name_H-M   'P 1'
#
loop_
_entity.id
_entity.type
_entity.pdbx_description
1 polymer ?
#
loop_
_entity_poly.entity_id
_entity_poly.type
_entity_poly.pdbx_seq_one_letter_code
_entity_poly.pdbx_strand_id
1 'polypeptide(L)'
;MVSKPDFFVGSGEDQFRPEFQVESPEGELHLRFFTPSHQEFALLATGIREVIELSPDRITPIPNASPLLLGTLNLRGRVIWVADLGQFLGDVTSLNTDRAEIQVIAIEEQETIVGLAVEEIGGMDWLDVQHLGNPTNIPDTMAPFLRGEWMLDADKTQCLRLLDQTAILRSARWAG
;
A
#
# COMPACT_ATOMS: atom_id res chain seq x y z
N MET A 1 27.03 -41.37 -25.46
CA MET A 1 26.81 -40.93 -25.63
C MET A 1 26.38 -40.44 -25.35
N VAL A 2 26.34 -40.53 -25.05
CA VAL A 2 25.75 -40.04 -24.88
C VAL A 2 25.20 -39.60 -24.39
N SER A 3 25.20 -39.64 -24.10
CA SER A 3 24.60 -39.20 -23.89
C SER A 3 24.24 -38.65 -23.33
N LYS A 4 24.24 -38.43 -23.19
CA LYS A 4 23.76 -37.85 -22.82
C LYS A 4 23.24 -37.22 -22.47
N PRO A 5 23.31 -37.32 -22.45
CA PRO A 5 22.72 -36.65 -22.27
C PRO A 5 22.21 -36.24 -21.75
N ASP A 6 22.20 -36.63 -21.61
CA ASP A 6 21.60 -36.22 -21.36
C ASP A 6 21.42 -35.75 -20.56
N PHE A 7 21.76 -35.69 -20.50
CA PHE A 7 21.37 -35.21 -20.06
C PHE A 7 21.10 -34.58 -19.51
N PHE A 8 21.50 -34.73 -19.51
CA PHE A 8 21.12 -34.11 -19.43
C PHE A 8 20.60 -33.64 -19.23
N VAL A 9 20.63 -33.92 -19.18
CA VAL A 9 20.07 -33.48 -19.43
C VAL A 9 19.44 -33.15 -19.23
N GLY A 10 19.66 -33.09 -19.30
CA GLY A 10 18.80 -32.63 -19.57
C GLY A 10 17.99 -32.57 -18.76
N SER A 11 18.22 -32.79 -18.53
CA SER A 11 17.38 -32.76 -17.82
C SER A 11 17.45 -32.13 -16.61
N GLY A 12 18.31 -32.18 -16.00
CA GLY A 12 18.23 -31.78 -14.70
C GLY A 12 17.86 -30.38 -14.46
N GLU A 13 18.37 -29.57 -15.17
CA GLU A 13 18.13 -28.25 -14.83
C GLU A 13 16.78 -27.86 -14.93
N ASP A 14 16.06 -28.54 -15.65
CA ASP A 14 14.76 -28.10 -15.69
C ASP A 14 14.02 -28.36 -14.50
N GLN A 15 14.35 -29.25 -13.66
CA GLN A 15 13.58 -29.39 -12.55
C GLN A 15 13.64 -28.30 -11.61
N PHE A 16 14.81 -27.66 -11.44
CA PHE A 16 14.79 -26.68 -10.48
C PHE A 16 14.02 -25.52 -10.81
N ARG A 17 13.87 -25.18 -12.05
CA ARG A 17 13.04 -24.13 -12.36
C ARG A 17 11.65 -24.31 -12.01
N PRO A 18 11.02 -25.43 -12.27
CA PRO A 18 9.66 -25.63 -11.80
C PRO A 18 9.53 -25.53 -10.32
N GLU A 19 10.57 -25.83 -9.61
CA GLU A 19 10.45 -25.74 -8.19
C GLU A 19 10.25 -24.34 -7.70
N PHE A 20 10.73 -23.38 -8.43
CA PHE A 20 10.43 -22.06 -8.05
C PHE A 20 8.97 -21.82 -8.05
N GLN A 21 8.28 -22.32 -9.03
CA GLN A 21 6.89 -22.09 -9.08
C GLN A 21 6.16 -22.78 -7.99
N VAL A 22 6.62 -23.96 -7.66
CA VAL A 22 5.96 -24.69 -6.59
C VAL A 22 6.09 -23.95 -5.29
N GLU A 23 7.19 -23.25 -5.13
CA GLU A 23 7.40 -22.57 -3.89
C GLU A 23 6.92 -21.15 -3.91
N SER A 24 6.24 -20.71 -4.95
CA SER A 24 5.71 -19.37 -4.97
C SER A 24 4.71 -19.21 -3.84
N PRO A 25 4.79 -18.12 -3.09
CA PRO A 25 3.83 -17.89 -2.02
C PRO A 25 2.43 -17.76 -2.58
N GLU A 26 1.46 -18.18 -1.79
CA GLU A 26 0.09 -17.95 -2.17
C GLU A 26 -0.23 -16.49 -1.97
N GLY A 27 -1.17 -15.99 -2.78
CA GLY A 27 -1.62 -14.64 -2.64
C GLY A 27 -0.95 -13.69 -3.59
N GLU A 28 -1.08 -12.42 -3.28
CA GLU A 28 -0.56 -11.34 -4.09
C GLU A 28 0.32 -10.46 -3.24
N LEU A 29 1.25 -9.77 -3.90
CA LEU A 29 2.19 -8.92 -3.19
C LEU A 29 1.51 -7.64 -2.74
N HIS A 30 1.68 -7.30 -1.47
CA HIS A 30 1.10 -6.11 -0.86
C HIS A 30 2.17 -5.32 -0.13
N LEU A 31 2.00 -4.01 -0.06
CA LEU A 31 2.81 -3.15 0.78
C LEU A 31 2.08 -2.96 2.11
N ARG A 32 2.78 -3.15 3.22
CA ARG A 32 2.23 -2.96 4.55
C ARG A 32 2.79 -1.66 5.13
N PHE A 33 1.96 -0.92 5.84
CA PHE A 33 2.37 0.36 6.39
C PHE A 33 1.49 0.72 7.59
N PHE A 34 1.93 1.73 8.34
CA PHE A 34 1.24 2.17 9.55
C PHE A 34 0.81 3.62 9.42
N THR A 35 -0.33 3.94 10.03
CA THR A 35 -0.79 5.33 10.19
C THR A 35 -0.31 5.85 11.55
N PRO A 36 -0.43 7.15 11.81
CA PRO A 36 0.05 7.71 13.08
C PRO A 36 -0.56 7.09 14.33
N SER A 37 -1.77 6.55 14.25
CA SER A 37 -2.39 5.87 15.39
C SER A 37 -1.93 4.42 15.51
N HIS A 38 -0.92 4.02 14.72
CA HIS A 38 -0.33 2.68 14.76
C HIS A 38 -1.27 1.59 14.26
N GLN A 39 -2.26 1.95 13.45
CA GLN A 39 -3.05 0.96 12.74
C GLN A 39 -2.29 0.52 11.50
N GLU A 40 -2.37 -0.76 11.19
CA GLU A 40 -1.65 -1.31 10.05
C GLU A 40 -2.59 -1.57 8.89
N PHE A 41 -2.14 -1.17 7.71
CA PHE A 41 -2.90 -1.33 6.47
C PHE A 41 -2.04 -1.94 5.38
N ALA A 42 -2.70 -2.47 4.36
CA ALA A 42 -2.03 -3.02 3.19
C ALA A 42 -2.63 -2.43 1.93
N LEU A 43 -1.80 -2.28 0.92
CA LEU A 43 -2.21 -1.89 -0.43
C LEU A 43 -1.64 -2.90 -1.41
N LEU A 44 -2.43 -3.25 -2.41
CA LEU A 44 -1.99 -4.18 -3.44
C LEU A 44 -0.86 -3.51 -4.24
N ALA A 45 0.24 -4.22 -4.39
CA ALA A 45 1.44 -3.64 -4.98
C ALA A 45 1.24 -3.18 -6.42
N THR A 46 0.38 -3.86 -7.18
CA THR A 46 0.20 -3.51 -8.59
C THR A 46 -0.42 -2.13 -8.78
N GLY A 47 -1.08 -1.57 -7.77
CA GLY A 47 -1.64 -0.21 -7.87
C GLY A 47 -0.71 0.86 -7.36
N ILE A 48 0.47 0.49 -6.89
CA ILE A 48 1.44 1.44 -6.36
C ILE A 48 2.42 1.80 -7.47
N ARG A 49 2.53 3.11 -7.74
CA ARG A 49 3.49 3.58 -8.71
C ARG A 49 4.90 3.60 -8.11
N GLU A 50 5.03 4.16 -6.93
CA GLU A 50 6.31 4.15 -6.21
C GLU A 50 6.11 4.58 -4.78
N VAL A 51 7.09 4.28 -3.94
CA VAL A 51 7.17 4.74 -2.56
C VAL A 51 8.30 5.73 -2.48
N ILE A 52 8.04 6.90 -1.88
CA ILE A 52 8.98 8.01 -1.88
C ILE A 52 9.24 8.43 -0.45
N GLU A 53 10.50 8.64 -0.14
CA GLU A 53 10.89 9.26 1.13
C GLU A 53 11.38 10.65 0.80
N LEU A 54 10.79 11.66 1.40
CA LEU A 54 11.09 13.03 1.02
C LEU A 54 10.96 13.98 2.20
N SER A 55 11.63 15.12 2.10
CA SER A 55 11.46 16.18 3.06
C SER A 55 10.07 16.80 2.92
N PRO A 56 9.37 17.04 4.03
CA PRO A 56 8.06 17.70 3.95
C PRO A 56 8.09 19.04 3.22
N ASP A 57 9.23 19.70 3.19
CA ASP A 57 9.37 20.99 2.48
C ASP A 57 9.15 20.84 0.98
N ARG A 58 9.25 19.64 0.43
CA ARG A 58 9.00 19.44 -1.00
C ARG A 58 7.52 19.43 -1.34
N ILE A 59 6.65 19.38 -0.34
CA ILE A 59 5.22 19.43 -0.54
C ILE A 59 4.78 20.88 -0.43
N THR A 60 4.13 21.38 -1.46
CA THR A 60 3.68 22.78 -1.50
C THR A 60 2.25 22.85 -0.98
N PRO A 61 2.02 23.49 0.17
CA PRO A 61 0.66 23.64 0.67
C PRO A 61 -0.16 24.52 -0.27
N ILE A 62 -1.43 24.16 -0.43
CA ILE A 62 -2.34 24.91 -1.29
C ILE A 62 -3.42 25.52 -0.41
N PRO A 63 -3.56 26.85 -0.36
CA PRO A 63 -4.57 27.49 0.45
C PRO A 63 -5.97 27.09 0.02
N ASN A 64 -6.85 26.93 0.98
CA ASN A 64 -8.27 26.62 0.75
C ASN A 64 -8.51 25.25 0.12
N ALA A 65 -7.50 24.36 0.15
CA ALA A 65 -7.71 22.98 -0.25
C ALA A 65 -8.32 22.21 0.92
N SER A 66 -8.73 20.97 0.63
CA SER A 66 -9.28 20.10 1.67
C SER A 66 -8.28 19.95 2.81
N PRO A 67 -8.74 19.95 4.07
CA PRO A 67 -7.81 19.74 5.21
C PRO A 67 -7.11 18.39 5.18
N LEU A 68 -7.62 17.43 4.40
CA LEU A 68 -6.97 16.14 4.27
C LEU A 68 -5.72 16.20 3.42
N LEU A 69 -5.55 17.28 2.64
CA LEU A 69 -4.44 17.40 1.72
C LEU A 69 -3.30 18.15 2.35
N LEU A 70 -2.10 17.57 2.28
CA LEU A 70 -0.89 18.25 2.72
C LEU A 70 -0.45 19.27 1.68
N GLY A 71 -0.76 19.04 0.41
CA GLY A 71 -0.39 19.94 -0.67
C GLY A 71 -0.09 19.17 -1.94
N THR A 72 0.75 19.76 -2.79
CA THR A 72 1.14 19.14 -4.05
C THR A 72 2.63 18.83 -4.05
N LEU A 73 2.99 17.85 -4.87
CA LEU A 73 4.36 17.39 -5.03
C LEU A 73 4.63 17.23 -6.51
N ASN A 74 5.80 17.71 -6.95
CA ASN A 74 6.22 17.46 -8.31
C ASN A 74 6.91 16.10 -8.33
N LEU A 75 6.27 15.12 -8.98
CA LEU A 75 6.80 13.78 -9.08
C LEU A 75 7.18 13.53 -10.53
N ARG A 76 8.48 13.60 -10.80
CA ARG A 76 9.02 13.34 -12.14
C ARG A 76 8.35 14.19 -13.22
N GLY A 77 8.18 15.48 -12.92
CA GLY A 77 7.58 16.42 -13.86
C GLY A 77 6.08 16.49 -13.83
N ARG A 78 5.45 15.73 -12.95
CA ARG A 78 4.01 15.69 -12.84
C ARG A 78 3.60 16.15 -11.45
N VAL A 79 2.66 17.07 -11.36
CA VAL A 79 2.20 17.60 -10.08
C VAL A 79 1.07 16.70 -9.57
N ILE A 80 1.23 16.17 -8.38
CA ILE A 80 0.22 15.30 -7.78
C ILE A 80 -0.17 15.84 -6.41
N TRP A 81 -1.39 15.51 -5.97
CA TRP A 81 -1.84 15.82 -4.62
C TRP A 81 -1.26 14.80 -3.66
N VAL A 82 -0.93 15.25 -2.44
CA VAL A 82 -0.47 14.39 -1.37
C VAL A 82 -1.41 14.58 -0.19
N ALA A 83 -1.93 13.48 0.32
CA ALA A 83 -2.90 13.48 1.41
C ALA A 83 -2.35 12.80 2.64
N ASP A 84 -2.87 13.20 3.80
CA ASP A 84 -2.64 12.50 5.06
C ASP A 84 -3.59 11.31 5.08
N LEU A 85 -3.09 10.13 4.77
CA LEU A 85 -3.95 8.95 4.63
C LEU A 85 -4.67 8.61 5.93
N GLY A 86 -3.97 8.72 7.06
CA GLY A 86 -4.61 8.42 8.34
C GLY A 86 -5.84 9.29 8.56
N GLN A 87 -5.72 10.58 8.34
CA GLN A 87 -6.86 11.49 8.50
C GLN A 87 -7.94 11.21 7.47
N PHE A 88 -7.55 10.85 6.25
CA PHE A 88 -8.54 10.50 5.23
C PHE A 88 -9.38 9.32 5.69
N LEU A 89 -8.79 8.37 6.40
CA LEU A 89 -9.48 7.20 6.91
C LEU A 89 -10.18 7.44 8.26
N GLY A 90 -10.09 8.66 8.80
CA GLY A 90 -10.75 8.99 10.06
C GLY A 90 -9.87 8.95 11.29
N ASP A 91 -8.56 8.84 11.11
CA ASP A 91 -7.64 8.88 12.23
C ASP A 91 -7.69 10.25 12.89
N VAL A 92 -7.73 10.27 14.21
CA VAL A 92 -7.74 11.54 14.94
C VAL A 92 -6.34 12.12 15.06
N THR A 93 -5.31 11.34 14.81
CA THR A 93 -3.93 11.78 14.92
C THR A 93 -3.42 12.19 13.54
N SER A 94 -2.99 13.45 13.43
CA SER A 94 -2.42 13.95 12.19
C SER A 94 -1.00 13.43 12.00
N LEU A 95 -0.59 13.31 10.75
CA LEU A 95 0.78 12.97 10.45
C LEU A 95 1.68 14.10 10.92
N ASN A 96 2.75 13.75 11.61
CA ASN A 96 3.73 14.74 12.06
C ASN A 96 4.63 15.09 10.89
N THR A 97 4.47 16.31 10.37
CA THR A 97 5.31 16.79 9.28
C THR A 97 6.50 17.61 9.78
N ASP A 98 6.70 17.70 11.10
CA ASP A 98 7.85 18.39 11.67
C ASP A 98 8.95 17.37 11.91
N ARG A 99 9.42 16.77 10.84
CA ARG A 99 10.48 15.76 10.86
C ARG A 99 11.25 15.88 9.56
N ALA A 100 12.44 15.25 9.54
CA ALA A 100 13.33 15.40 8.40
C ALA A 100 12.74 14.81 7.12
N GLU A 101 12.09 13.66 7.24
CA GLU A 101 11.54 12.98 6.08
C GLU A 101 10.21 12.32 6.41
N ILE A 102 9.32 12.26 5.42
CA ILE A 102 8.08 11.54 5.51
C ILE A 102 8.01 10.53 4.37
N GLN A 103 7.17 9.54 4.53
CA GLN A 103 7.01 8.50 3.51
C GLN A 103 5.68 8.67 2.80
N VAL A 104 5.72 8.64 1.48
CA VAL A 104 4.55 8.85 0.64
C VAL A 104 4.44 7.68 -0.33
N ILE A 105 3.24 7.09 -0.39
CA ILE A 105 2.94 6.02 -1.32
C ILE A 105 2.16 6.64 -2.47
N ALA A 106 2.73 6.63 -3.67
CA ALA A 106 2.04 7.14 -4.84
C ALA A 106 1.25 6.00 -5.47
N ILE A 107 -0.07 6.12 -5.45
CA ILE A 107 -0.95 5.13 -6.08
C ILE A 107 -1.46 5.68 -7.40
N GLU A 108 -1.69 4.79 -8.35
CA GLU A 108 -2.09 5.19 -9.68
C GLU A 108 -3.14 4.25 -10.24
N GLU A 109 -4.15 4.83 -10.88
CA GLU A 109 -5.13 4.09 -11.65
C GLU A 109 -5.63 4.96 -12.78
N GLN A 110 -5.53 4.48 -14.02
CA GLN A 110 -6.05 5.20 -15.18
C GLN A 110 -5.55 6.64 -15.26
N GLU A 111 -4.26 6.80 -15.11
CA GLU A 111 -3.59 8.11 -15.22
C GLU A 111 -3.85 9.07 -14.08
N THR A 112 -4.61 8.66 -13.08
CA THR A 112 -4.79 9.45 -11.87
C THR A 112 -3.78 8.98 -10.83
N ILE A 113 -2.99 9.89 -10.28
CA ILE A 113 -1.99 9.58 -9.28
C ILE A 113 -2.25 10.44 -8.05
N VAL A 114 -2.26 9.81 -6.87
CA VAL A 114 -2.37 10.51 -5.60
C VAL A 114 -1.27 9.98 -4.69
N GLY A 115 -0.63 10.87 -3.96
CA GLY A 115 0.33 10.48 -2.93
C GLY A 115 -0.36 10.34 -1.58
N LEU A 116 -0.10 9.24 -0.91
CA LEU A 116 -0.65 8.97 0.41
C LEU A 116 0.49 9.01 1.41
N ALA A 117 0.50 10.03 2.27
CA ALA A 117 1.52 10.16 3.29
C ALA A 117 1.15 9.27 4.48
N VAL A 118 2.09 8.47 4.93
CA VAL A 118 1.88 7.49 6.00
C VAL A 118 2.95 7.64 7.07
N GLU A 119 2.71 7.03 8.22
CA GLU A 119 3.64 7.15 9.33
C GLU A 119 4.91 6.35 9.07
N GLU A 120 4.77 5.11 8.60
CA GLU A 120 5.91 4.24 8.44
C GLU A 120 5.58 3.11 7.47
N ILE A 121 6.53 2.77 6.61
CA ILE A 121 6.40 1.64 5.71
C ILE A 121 6.88 0.39 6.42
N GLY A 122 6.08 -0.66 6.42
CA GLY A 122 6.41 -1.90 7.09
C GLY A 122 7.03 -2.97 6.20
N GLY A 123 6.99 -2.76 4.88
CA GLY A 123 7.61 -3.71 3.95
C GLY A 123 6.59 -4.40 3.07
N MET A 124 7.09 -5.29 2.22
CA MET A 124 6.25 -6.02 1.26
C MET A 124 5.97 -7.42 1.80
N ASP A 125 4.79 -7.95 1.50
CA ASP A 125 4.42 -9.28 1.95
C ASP A 125 3.43 -9.91 0.96
N TRP A 126 3.44 -11.24 0.88
CA TRP A 126 2.49 -11.98 0.08
C TRP A 126 1.27 -12.30 0.95
N LEU A 127 0.10 -11.81 0.55
CA LEU A 127 -1.10 -11.97 1.36
C LEU A 127 -2.21 -12.57 0.48
N ASP A 128 -2.93 -13.52 1.05
CA ASP A 128 -3.97 -14.25 0.32
C ASP A 128 -5.32 -13.59 0.56
N VAL A 129 -5.86 -12.95 -0.48
CA VAL A 129 -7.15 -12.26 -0.36
C VAL A 129 -8.30 -13.23 -0.10
N GLN A 130 -8.10 -14.51 -0.36
CA GLN A 130 -9.15 -15.48 -0.06
C GLN A 130 -9.34 -15.69 1.44
N HIS A 131 -8.36 -15.29 2.23
CA HIS A 131 -8.46 -15.37 3.69
C HIS A 131 -8.92 -14.05 4.32
N LEU A 132 -9.31 -13.07 3.52
CA LEU A 132 -9.84 -11.83 4.06
C LEU A 132 -11.18 -12.07 4.73
N GLY A 133 -11.33 -11.50 5.92
CA GLY A 133 -12.62 -11.49 6.60
C GLY A 133 -13.25 -10.12 6.51
N ASN A 134 -14.45 -10.01 7.05
CA ASN A 134 -15.12 -8.72 7.10
C ASN A 134 -14.46 -7.86 8.17
N PRO A 135 -14.26 -6.57 7.90
CA PRO A 135 -13.67 -5.69 8.91
C PRO A 135 -14.59 -5.57 10.13
N THR A 136 -13.98 -5.46 11.30
CA THR A 136 -14.73 -5.35 12.54
C THR A 136 -14.30 -4.09 13.28
N ASN A 137 -15.26 -3.47 13.98
CA ASN A 137 -14.98 -2.31 14.84
C ASN A 137 -14.28 -1.19 14.09
N ILE A 138 -14.79 -0.85 12.91
CA ILE A 138 -14.21 0.21 12.09
C ILE A 138 -15.11 1.43 12.07
N PRO A 139 -14.53 2.63 12.00
CA PRO A 139 -15.32 3.84 11.88
C PRO A 139 -16.04 3.91 10.54
N ASP A 140 -17.19 4.60 10.53
CA ASP A 140 -17.92 4.78 9.27
C ASP A 140 -17.11 5.52 8.23
N THR A 141 -16.18 6.38 8.65
CA THR A 141 -15.34 7.11 7.72
C THR A 141 -14.35 6.21 7.00
N MET A 142 -14.01 5.08 7.59
CA MET A 142 -13.04 4.14 7.03
C MET A 142 -13.71 3.07 6.20
N ALA A 143 -14.91 2.67 6.59
CA ALA A 143 -15.56 1.50 6.00
C ALA A 143 -15.63 1.49 4.47
N PRO A 144 -15.93 2.60 3.78
CA PRO A 144 -16.02 2.57 2.31
C PRO A 144 -14.71 2.27 1.61
N PHE A 145 -13.58 2.38 2.32
CA PHE A 145 -12.26 2.25 1.72
C PHE A 145 -11.56 0.95 2.09
N LEU A 146 -12.27 0.02 2.76
CA LEU A 146 -11.70 -1.26 3.14
C LEU A 146 -12.29 -2.38 2.31
N ARG A 147 -11.42 -3.32 1.91
CA ARG A 147 -11.86 -4.54 1.25
C ARG A 147 -12.01 -5.68 2.24
N GLY A 148 -11.37 -5.60 3.38
CA GLY A 148 -11.44 -6.65 4.39
C GLY A 148 -10.28 -6.54 5.35
N GLU A 149 -10.14 -7.54 6.18
CA GLU A 149 -9.02 -7.57 7.13
C GLU A 149 -8.55 -8.99 7.35
N TRP A 150 -7.27 -9.11 7.68
CA TRP A 150 -6.66 -10.37 8.10
C TRP A 150 -6.35 -10.29 9.58
N MET A 151 -6.58 -11.39 10.30
CA MET A 151 -6.13 -11.49 11.68
C MET A 151 -4.72 -12.04 11.70
N LEU A 152 -3.81 -11.29 12.31
CA LEU A 152 -2.39 -11.62 12.27
C LEU A 152 -1.97 -12.57 13.38
N ASP A 153 -2.76 -12.69 14.44
CA ASP A 153 -2.39 -13.54 15.56
C ASP A 153 -3.57 -14.44 15.96
N ALA A 154 -3.26 -15.47 16.71
CA ALA A 154 -4.24 -16.43 17.16
C ALA A 154 -5.27 -15.81 18.10
N ASP A 155 -4.88 -14.79 18.84
CA ASP A 155 -5.77 -14.12 19.79
C ASP A 155 -6.65 -13.08 19.10
N LYS A 156 -6.45 -12.84 17.83
CA LYS A 156 -7.23 -11.88 17.04
C LYS A 156 -7.16 -10.48 17.61
N THR A 157 -6.04 -10.14 18.21
CA THR A 157 -5.84 -8.81 18.77
C THR A 157 -5.19 -7.85 17.77
N GLN A 158 -4.52 -8.40 16.74
CA GLN A 158 -3.89 -7.58 15.72
C GLN A 158 -4.52 -7.88 14.39
N CYS A 159 -4.89 -6.86 13.66
CA CYS A 159 -5.44 -7.04 12.35
C CYS A 159 -4.72 -6.18 11.33
N LEU A 160 -4.70 -6.65 10.10
CA LEU A 160 -4.15 -5.93 8.97
C LEU A 160 -5.31 -5.69 8.02
N ARG A 161 -5.57 -4.44 7.68
CA ARG A 161 -6.73 -4.08 6.88
C ARG A 161 -6.31 -3.76 5.45
N LEU A 162 -7.00 -4.36 4.50
CA LEU A 162 -6.70 -4.14 3.09
C LEU A 162 -7.53 -2.98 2.57
N LEU A 163 -6.85 -1.98 2.01
CA LEU A 163 -7.49 -0.80 1.46
C LEU A 163 -7.90 -1.04 0.01
N ASP A 164 -8.95 -0.36 -0.40
CA ASP A 164 -9.44 -0.38 -1.76
C ASP A 164 -8.93 0.87 -2.47
N GLN A 165 -7.91 0.70 -3.33
CA GLN A 165 -7.27 1.83 -3.99
C GLN A 165 -8.21 2.57 -4.93
N THR A 166 -9.06 1.84 -5.63
CA THR A 166 -10.02 2.47 -6.53
C THR A 166 -10.98 3.36 -5.74
N ALA A 167 -11.47 2.88 -4.61
CA ALA A 167 -12.38 3.66 -3.78
C ALA A 167 -11.69 4.92 -3.26
N ILE A 168 -10.42 4.80 -2.87
CA ILE A 168 -9.67 5.97 -2.41
C ILE A 168 -9.53 6.99 -3.53
N LEU A 169 -9.11 6.55 -4.71
CA LEU A 169 -8.88 7.48 -5.83
C LEU A 169 -10.16 8.15 -6.30
N ARG A 170 -11.28 7.49 -6.15
CA ARG A 170 -12.56 8.03 -6.63
C ARG A 170 -13.34 8.76 -5.55
N SER A 171 -12.76 8.93 -4.38
CA SER A 171 -13.48 9.50 -3.25
C SER A 171 -13.79 10.97 -3.48
N ALA A 172 -15.00 11.38 -3.07
CA ALA A 172 -15.39 12.77 -3.09
C ALA A 172 -14.66 13.60 -2.04
N ARG A 173 -13.98 12.96 -1.10
CA ARG A 173 -13.24 13.68 -0.06
C ARG A 173 -12.10 14.52 -0.63
N TRP A 174 -11.62 14.18 -1.84
CA TRP A 174 -10.58 14.99 -2.48
C TRP A 174 -11.12 16.32 -2.96
N ALA A 175 -12.42 16.44 -3.13
CA ALA A 175 -13.01 17.64 -3.69
C ALA A 175 -13.13 18.77 -2.66
N GLY A 176 -12.83 18.53 -1.44
CA GLY A 176 -12.76 19.57 -0.49
C GLY A 176 -13.80 19.75 0.43
#